data_b67bd0105bdb93fd69af959c7daf3244
#
_entry.id   b67bd0105bdb93fd69af959c7daf3244
#
_cell.length_a   1.000
_cell.length_b   1.000
_cell.length_c   1.000
_cell.angle_alpha   90.00
_cell.angle_beta   90.00
_cell.angle_gamma   90.00
#
_symmetry.space_group_name_H-M   'P 1'
#
loop_
_entity.id
_entity.type
_entity.pdbx_description
1 polymer ?
#
loop_
_entity_poly.entity_id
_entity_poly.type
_entity_poly.pdbx_seq_one_letter_code
_entity_poly.pdbx_strand_id
1 'polypeptide(L)'
;VGAYLNDRRLRVAARTEMRDALFATGAPFMGQPGRDVYLAEIDRVLAATAGIRRMGAASLDLAYVAAGRVDGFWERGLSPWDVAAGAVLVREAGGHCKEIDGGDFLKTGNVVAANERLMPQLTTTLRQI
;
A
#
# COMPACT_ATOMS: atom_id res chain seq x y z
N VAL A 1 2.20 20.05 -11.89
CA VAL A 1 1.75 19.31 -10.75
C VAL A 1 2.51 18.00 -10.66
N GLY A 2 2.67 17.44 -9.48
CA GLY A 2 3.42 16.23 -9.21
C GLY A 2 3.88 16.23 -7.77
N ALA A 3 4.50 15.14 -7.35
CA ALA A 3 5.10 15.01 -6.02
C ALA A 3 6.60 15.19 -6.14
N TYR A 4 7.19 15.95 -5.23
CA TYR A 4 8.62 16.30 -5.28
C TYR A 4 9.28 16.12 -3.92
N LEU A 5 10.55 15.74 -3.95
CA LEU A 5 11.41 15.72 -2.78
C LEU A 5 12.74 16.38 -3.17
N ASN A 6 13.07 17.51 -2.51
CA ASN A 6 14.30 18.27 -2.80
C ASN A 6 14.44 18.59 -4.29
N ASP A 7 13.37 19.11 -4.89
CA ASP A 7 13.29 19.49 -6.31
C ASP A 7 13.34 18.32 -7.29
N ARG A 8 13.37 17.08 -6.81
CA ARG A 8 13.30 15.89 -7.65
C ARG A 8 11.88 15.37 -7.70
N ARG A 9 11.38 15.11 -8.90
CA ARG A 9 10.04 14.56 -9.07
C ARG A 9 10.01 13.11 -8.57
N LEU A 10 9.06 12.82 -7.70
CA LEU A 10 8.84 11.46 -7.23
C LEU A 10 8.07 10.65 -8.28
N ARG A 11 8.45 9.38 -8.41
CA ARG A 11 7.76 8.41 -9.26
C ARG A 11 7.63 7.11 -8.51
N VAL A 12 6.47 6.48 -8.64
CA VAL A 12 6.29 5.12 -8.11
C VAL A 12 7.22 4.16 -8.83
N ALA A 13 7.50 3.02 -8.18
CA ALA A 13 8.34 1.98 -8.76
C ALA A 13 7.75 1.46 -10.07
N ALA A 14 8.62 0.95 -10.94
CA ALA A 14 8.23 0.49 -12.27
C ALA A 14 8.15 -1.05 -12.38
N ARG A 15 8.31 -1.78 -11.27
CA ARG A 15 8.21 -3.24 -11.30
C ARG A 15 6.81 -3.67 -11.73
N THR A 16 6.75 -4.76 -12.48
CA THR A 16 5.50 -5.28 -13.03
C THR A 16 5.16 -6.68 -12.54
N GLU A 17 6.11 -7.33 -11.85
CA GLU A 17 5.96 -8.72 -11.41
C GLU A 17 5.94 -8.78 -9.88
N MET A 18 4.93 -9.43 -9.32
CA MET A 18 4.79 -9.60 -7.88
C MET A 18 6.02 -10.27 -7.25
N ARG A 19 6.58 -11.27 -7.91
CA ARG A 19 7.72 -12.03 -7.38
C ARG A 19 8.96 -11.16 -7.13
N ASP A 20 9.07 -10.02 -7.81
CA ASP A 20 10.19 -9.09 -7.67
C ASP A 20 9.85 -7.92 -6.75
N ALA A 21 8.62 -7.81 -6.30
CA ALA A 21 8.11 -6.64 -5.62
C ALA A 21 8.26 -6.73 -4.11
N LEU A 22 8.48 -5.58 -3.50
CA LEU A 22 8.57 -5.39 -2.06
C LEU A 22 7.40 -4.52 -1.62
N PHE A 23 6.63 -4.99 -0.64
CA PHE A 23 5.47 -4.27 -0.16
C PHE A 23 5.61 -3.86 1.29
N ALA A 24 5.07 -2.69 1.63
CA ALA A 24 4.94 -2.24 3.01
C ALA A 24 3.54 -2.54 3.51
N THR A 25 3.40 -2.73 4.81
CA THR A 25 2.11 -2.96 5.44
C THR A 25 2.13 -2.49 6.89
N GLY A 26 0.94 -2.31 7.47
CA GLY A 26 0.79 -2.08 8.90
C GLY A 26 -0.06 -3.17 9.51
N ALA A 27 0.24 -3.53 10.74
CA ALA A 27 -0.45 -4.58 11.48
C ALA A 27 -1.44 -3.97 12.48
N PRO A 28 -2.57 -4.64 12.75
CA PRO A 28 -3.38 -4.27 13.92
C PRO A 28 -2.57 -4.51 15.19
N PHE A 29 -2.57 -3.52 16.10
CA PHE A 29 -1.85 -3.68 17.35
C PHE A 29 -2.72 -4.37 18.39
N MET A 30 -2.12 -4.67 19.54
CA MET A 30 -2.77 -5.41 20.61
C MET A 30 -4.15 -4.84 20.95
N GLY A 31 -5.16 -5.70 20.97
CA GLY A 31 -6.53 -5.31 21.26
C GLY A 31 -7.36 -4.87 20.06
N GLN A 32 -6.74 -4.71 18.90
CA GLN A 32 -7.46 -4.33 17.68
C GLN A 32 -8.00 -5.57 16.97
N PRO A 33 -9.18 -5.47 16.31
CA PRO A 33 -9.71 -6.58 15.52
C PRO A 33 -8.96 -6.75 14.21
N GLY A 34 -9.16 -7.89 13.54
CA GLY A 34 -8.67 -8.13 12.18
C GLY A 34 -7.32 -8.81 12.08
N ARG A 35 -6.77 -9.30 13.19
CA ARG A 35 -5.46 -9.96 13.16
C ARG A 35 -5.45 -11.22 12.29
N ASP A 36 -6.50 -12.00 12.33
CA ASP A 36 -6.62 -13.22 11.53
C ASP A 36 -6.65 -12.91 10.03
N VAL A 37 -7.39 -11.88 9.63
CA VAL A 37 -7.42 -11.41 8.24
C VAL A 37 -6.03 -10.93 7.83
N TYR A 38 -5.38 -10.13 8.67
CA TYR A 38 -4.06 -9.59 8.42
C TYR A 38 -3.03 -10.72 8.25
N LEU A 39 -3.04 -11.72 9.13
CA LEU A 39 -2.09 -12.84 9.03
C LEU A 39 -2.32 -13.64 7.75
N ALA A 40 -3.55 -13.82 7.33
CA ALA A 40 -3.84 -14.49 6.07
C ALA A 40 -3.33 -13.69 4.86
N GLU A 41 -3.47 -12.37 4.90
CA GLU A 41 -2.93 -11.49 3.87
C GLU A 41 -1.40 -11.57 3.82
N ILE A 42 -0.74 -11.51 4.96
CA ILE A 42 0.72 -11.65 5.06
C ILE A 42 1.16 -12.97 4.45
N ASP A 43 0.51 -14.06 4.80
CA ASP A 43 0.84 -15.37 4.27
C ASP A 43 0.78 -15.39 2.75
N ARG A 44 -0.30 -14.88 2.17
CA ARG A 44 -0.46 -14.86 0.72
C ARG A 44 0.54 -13.93 0.02
N VAL A 45 0.79 -12.76 0.59
CA VAL A 45 1.73 -11.81 -0.01
C VAL A 45 3.16 -12.33 0.09
N LEU A 46 3.56 -12.91 1.21
CA LEU A 46 4.89 -13.51 1.35
C LEU A 46 5.11 -14.64 0.34
N ALA A 47 4.08 -15.42 0.06
CA ALA A 47 4.18 -16.52 -0.90
C ALA A 47 4.37 -16.04 -2.34
N ALA A 48 3.95 -14.80 -2.65
CA ALA A 48 3.89 -14.30 -4.02
C ALA A 48 4.93 -13.23 -4.35
N THR A 49 5.67 -12.72 -3.37
CA THR A 49 6.49 -11.52 -3.55
C THR A 49 7.92 -11.71 -3.05
N ALA A 50 8.76 -10.69 -3.27
CA ALA A 50 10.12 -10.68 -2.78
C ALA A 50 10.22 -10.38 -1.29
N GLY A 51 9.21 -9.76 -0.70
CA GLY A 51 9.22 -9.50 0.74
C GLY A 51 8.25 -8.43 1.19
N ILE A 52 8.21 -8.25 2.51
CA ILE A 52 7.33 -7.32 3.18
C ILE A 52 8.15 -6.49 4.16
N ARG A 53 7.78 -5.21 4.31
CA ARG A 53 8.33 -4.31 5.32
C ARG A 53 7.18 -3.77 6.17
N ARG A 54 7.43 -3.64 7.47
CA ARG A 54 6.48 -3.06 8.41
C ARG A 54 7.18 -1.90 9.13
N MET A 55 6.96 -0.70 8.64
CA MET A 55 7.66 0.48 9.15
C MET A 55 6.93 1.19 10.28
N GLY A 56 5.63 0.93 10.42
CA GLY A 56 4.87 1.40 11.57
C GLY A 56 4.20 2.75 11.42
N ALA A 57 4.23 3.35 10.23
CA ALA A 57 3.56 4.63 9.99
C ALA A 57 3.02 4.67 8.56
N ALA A 58 1.69 4.68 8.41
CA ALA A 58 1.03 4.64 7.11
C ALA A 58 1.42 5.83 6.21
N SER A 59 1.53 7.02 6.78
CA SER A 59 1.93 8.21 6.00
C SER A 59 3.32 8.05 5.42
N LEU A 60 4.25 7.48 6.18
CA LEU A 60 5.61 7.20 5.71
C LEU A 60 5.61 6.09 4.66
N ASP A 61 4.83 5.02 4.88
CA ASP A 61 4.71 3.93 3.93
C ASP A 61 4.22 4.43 2.57
N LEU A 62 3.20 5.27 2.57
CA LEU A 62 2.66 5.86 1.33
C LEU A 62 3.66 6.79 0.65
N ALA A 63 4.42 7.56 1.43
CA ALA A 63 5.49 8.39 0.89
C ALA A 63 6.57 7.54 0.22
N TYR A 64 6.91 6.39 0.79
CA TYR A 64 7.89 5.47 0.20
C TYR A 64 7.35 4.81 -1.08
N VAL A 65 6.05 4.54 -1.16
CA VAL A 65 5.45 4.10 -2.42
C VAL A 65 5.59 5.18 -3.48
N ALA A 66 5.25 6.43 -3.13
CA ALA A 66 5.37 7.56 -4.05
C ALA A 66 6.81 7.78 -4.53
N ALA A 67 7.79 7.51 -3.67
CA ALA A 67 9.21 7.66 -4.00
C ALA A 67 9.81 6.44 -4.72
N GLY A 68 9.04 5.37 -4.90
CA GLY A 68 9.51 4.16 -5.55
C GLY A 68 10.44 3.30 -4.69
N ARG A 69 10.49 3.54 -3.38
CA ARG A 69 11.36 2.78 -2.46
C ARG A 69 10.76 1.45 -2.05
N VAL A 70 9.44 1.35 -2.05
CA VAL A 70 8.69 0.09 -1.99
C VAL A 70 7.71 0.09 -3.16
N ASP A 71 7.28 -1.09 -3.57
CA ASP A 71 6.44 -1.23 -4.76
C ASP A 71 4.96 -1.00 -4.46
N GLY A 72 4.54 -1.17 -3.22
CA GLY A 72 3.17 -0.92 -2.82
C GLY A 72 3.00 -1.02 -1.31
N PHE A 73 1.76 -0.82 -0.89
CA PHE A 73 1.39 -0.78 0.53
C PHE A 73 -0.06 -1.21 0.68
N TRP A 74 -0.36 -1.89 1.77
CA TRP A 74 -1.75 -2.11 2.19
C TRP A 74 -1.86 -2.05 3.70
N GLU A 75 -3.00 -1.58 4.17
CA GLU A 75 -3.35 -1.60 5.59
C GLU A 75 -4.85 -1.42 5.74
N ARG A 76 -5.42 -2.00 6.80
CA ARG A 76 -6.84 -1.89 7.12
C ARG A 76 -7.06 -1.04 8.36
N GLY A 77 -8.22 -0.39 8.41
CA GLY A 77 -8.66 0.31 9.62
C GLY A 77 -7.97 1.64 9.92
N LEU A 78 -7.42 2.28 8.90
CA LEU A 78 -6.78 3.58 9.06
C LEU A 78 -7.80 4.71 9.16
N SER A 79 -7.45 5.77 9.87
CA SER A 79 -8.25 6.99 9.90
C SER A 79 -8.03 7.81 8.62
N PRO A 80 -9.02 8.64 8.21
CA PRO A 80 -8.86 9.43 6.97
C PRO A 80 -7.60 10.29 6.95
N TRP A 81 -7.23 10.87 8.08
CA TRP A 81 -6.02 11.72 8.17
C TRP A 81 -4.73 10.93 8.01
N ASP A 82 -4.75 9.62 8.26
CA ASP A 82 -3.58 8.77 8.07
C ASP A 82 -3.25 8.56 6.60
N VAL A 83 -4.24 8.67 5.72
CA VAL A 83 -4.09 8.28 4.31
C VAL A 83 -4.28 9.41 3.32
N ALA A 84 -4.98 10.48 3.68
CA ALA A 84 -5.38 11.51 2.71
C ALA A 84 -4.18 12.13 1.98
N ALA A 85 -3.19 12.61 2.72
CA ALA A 85 -2.01 13.25 2.13
C ALA A 85 -1.16 12.23 1.36
N GLY A 86 -1.00 11.03 1.91
CA GLY A 86 -0.23 9.97 1.25
C GLY A 86 -0.86 9.51 -0.05
N ALA A 87 -2.19 9.44 -0.10
CA ALA A 87 -2.90 9.08 -1.33
C ALA A 87 -2.66 10.10 -2.44
N VAL A 88 -2.65 11.39 -2.10
CA VAL A 88 -2.32 12.45 -3.07
C VAL A 88 -0.89 12.28 -3.58
N LEU A 89 0.07 12.05 -2.69
CA LEU A 89 1.47 11.82 -3.09
C LEU A 89 1.60 10.67 -4.06
N VAL A 90 0.97 9.54 -3.77
CA VAL A 90 1.03 8.34 -4.62
C VAL A 90 0.45 8.64 -5.99
N ARG A 91 -0.72 9.27 -6.05
CA ARG A 91 -1.38 9.61 -7.32
C ARG A 91 -0.56 10.59 -8.13
N GLU A 92 0.02 11.61 -7.49
CA GLU A 92 0.85 12.60 -8.17
C GLU A 92 2.19 12.00 -8.64
N ALA A 93 2.61 10.91 -8.04
CA ALA A 93 3.81 10.17 -8.46
C ALA A 93 3.51 9.10 -9.52
N GLY A 94 2.27 9.04 -10.01
CA GLY A 94 1.87 8.13 -11.09
C GLY A 94 1.33 6.78 -10.62
N GLY A 95 1.11 6.61 -9.33
CA GLY A 95 0.53 5.39 -8.78
C GLY A 95 -0.97 5.49 -8.54
N HIS A 96 -1.50 4.45 -7.95
CA HIS A 96 -2.91 4.36 -7.60
C HIS A 96 -3.08 4.09 -6.12
N CYS A 97 -4.15 4.64 -5.54
CA CYS A 97 -4.53 4.40 -4.17
C CYS A 97 -6.02 4.08 -4.16
N LYS A 98 -6.39 2.91 -3.66
CA LYS A 98 -7.77 2.39 -3.74
C LYS A 98 -8.15 1.73 -2.43
N GLU A 99 -9.46 1.48 -2.26
CA GLU A 99 -9.96 0.65 -1.18
C GLU A 99 -9.74 -0.82 -1.54
N ILE A 100 -9.29 -1.62 -0.58
CA ILE A 100 -8.91 -3.03 -0.83
C ILE A 100 -10.06 -3.83 -1.44
N ASP A 101 -11.28 -3.63 -0.98
CA ASP A 101 -12.45 -4.40 -1.41
C ASP A 101 -13.33 -3.62 -2.41
N GLY A 102 -12.90 -2.44 -2.85
CA GLY A 102 -13.57 -1.67 -3.89
C GLY A 102 -14.46 -0.53 -3.42
N GLY A 103 -14.51 -0.27 -2.12
CA GLY A 103 -15.29 0.83 -1.57
C GLY A 103 -14.56 2.16 -1.59
N ASP A 104 -14.84 3.00 -0.58
CA ASP A 104 -14.19 4.30 -0.40
C ASP A 104 -13.21 4.20 0.78
N PHE A 105 -11.92 4.27 0.50
CA PHE A 105 -10.90 4.10 1.54
C PHE A 105 -10.92 5.20 2.61
N LEU A 106 -11.44 6.38 2.29
CA LEU A 106 -11.57 7.44 3.30
C LEU A 106 -12.65 7.10 4.32
N LYS A 107 -13.59 6.23 3.97
CA LYS A 107 -14.64 5.77 4.89
C LYS A 107 -14.24 4.53 5.65
N THR A 108 -13.65 3.55 4.97
CA THR A 108 -13.33 2.26 5.60
C THR A 108 -11.94 2.23 6.23
N GLY A 109 -11.00 3.01 5.72
CA GLY A 109 -9.60 2.95 6.14
C GLY A 109 -8.84 1.74 5.58
N ASN A 110 -9.43 0.99 4.66
CA ASN A 110 -8.83 -0.20 4.08
C ASN A 110 -8.18 0.17 2.76
N VAL A 111 -6.88 0.39 2.77
CA VAL A 111 -6.13 1.05 1.71
C VAL A 111 -5.15 0.11 1.04
N VAL A 112 -5.07 0.20 -0.28
CA VAL A 112 -4.01 -0.42 -1.08
C VAL A 112 -3.44 0.62 -2.04
N ALA A 113 -2.12 0.66 -2.15
CA ALA A 113 -1.41 1.57 -3.04
C ALA A 113 -0.36 0.81 -3.83
N ALA A 114 -0.26 1.07 -5.12
CA ALA A 114 0.73 0.45 -6.00
C ALA A 114 0.73 1.16 -7.36
N ASN A 115 1.65 0.77 -8.24
CA ASN A 115 1.59 1.22 -9.62
C ASN A 115 0.46 0.51 -10.37
N GLU A 116 0.19 0.94 -11.59
CA GLU A 116 -0.92 0.44 -12.40
C GLU A 116 -0.85 -1.07 -12.65
N ARG A 117 0.35 -1.60 -12.88
CA ARG A 117 0.54 -3.01 -13.23
C ARG A 117 0.41 -3.93 -12.01
N LEU A 118 0.92 -3.50 -10.87
CA LEU A 118 0.88 -4.30 -9.65
C LEU A 118 -0.46 -4.20 -8.92
N MET A 119 -1.20 -3.12 -9.10
CA MET A 119 -2.45 -2.90 -8.37
C MET A 119 -3.44 -4.06 -8.49
N PRO A 120 -3.80 -4.55 -9.70
CA PRO A 120 -4.73 -5.67 -9.80
C PRO A 120 -4.15 -6.96 -9.22
N GLN A 121 -2.85 -7.18 -9.36
CA GLN A 121 -2.19 -8.38 -8.82
C GLN A 121 -2.22 -8.37 -7.29
N LEU A 122 -1.89 -7.23 -6.70
CA LEU A 122 -1.90 -7.09 -5.24
C LEU A 122 -3.30 -7.22 -4.67
N THR A 123 -4.29 -6.54 -5.25
CA THR A 123 -5.67 -6.62 -4.77
C THR A 123 -6.23 -8.02 -4.88
N THR A 124 -5.95 -8.74 -5.95
CA THR A 124 -6.35 -10.14 -6.10
C THR A 124 -5.74 -10.99 -4.99
N THR A 125 -4.45 -10.81 -4.71
CA THR A 125 -3.76 -11.54 -3.65
C THR A 125 -4.38 -11.25 -2.28
N LEU A 126 -4.70 -9.99 -2.00
CA LEU A 126 -5.29 -9.59 -0.72
C LEU A 126 -6.72 -10.11 -0.54
N ARG A 127 -7.48 -10.24 -1.63
CA ARG A 127 -8.89 -10.65 -1.59
C ARG A 127 -9.10 -12.17 -1.63
N GLN A 128 -8.08 -12.94 -1.88
CA GLN A 128 -8.22 -14.40 -1.93
C GLN A 128 -8.67 -14.95 -0.59
N ILE A 129 -9.52 -15.93 -0.64
CA ILE A 129 -10.09 -16.57 0.53
C ILE A 129 -9.59 -18.01 0.62
#